data_d8d2e5b638fd57c2e7a428605ab8cb13
#
_entry.id   d8d2e5b638fd57c2e7a428605ab8cb13
#
_cell.length_a   1.000
_cell.length_b   1.000
_cell.length_c   1.000
_cell.angle_alpha   90.00
_cell.angle_beta   90.00
_cell.angle_gamma   90.00
#
_symmetry.space_group_name_H-M   'P 1'
#
loop_
_entity.id
_entity.type
_entity.pdbx_description
1 polymer ?
#
loop_
_entity_poly.entity_id
_entity_poly.type
_entity_poly.pdbx_seq_one_letter_code
_entity_poly.pdbx_strand_id
1 'polypeptide(L)'
;MDKLKIDKKGYVTFYAAAEYNGKLYIADRDNRGLLEYDLTTGETIIKNVFMAENYMNNYCSAFTYKNEIWFVPLRDYQKFAIYNIDDNKITFMSFPKSEHRCDYIPFMDYQIIGENVYLIPAYYDSILKINLQTRETARISIGVEEYAGDGYPITMASIVIEDKIVMCPCNNKKVIVFDTNMDRVIECIELEYTNIYSNIGIYYDNIVLIPDDLNNAICEVNIRDKSYKYKAILCEDEYKKLKYPGIIVDDNDIYFFPDNGTAILVYDYLNESMRYNEVCIKDSTRKLKYVKGEKIKQHLHIALSDDSKNPCILISNGSVETIELKLPADFFVRELFMEMKEREKYDICNSANL
;
A
#
# COMPACT_ATOMS: atom_id res chain seq x y z
N MET A 1 -25.26 26.21 8.26
CA MET A 1 -24.13 25.51 8.93
C MET A 1 -24.61 24.10 9.23
N ASP A 2 -24.44 23.20 8.28
CA ASP A 2 -24.74 21.79 8.51
C ASP A 2 -23.69 21.26 9.47
N LYS A 3 -24.19 20.72 10.60
CA LYS A 3 -23.37 20.06 11.60
C LYS A 3 -22.65 18.92 10.90
N LEU A 4 -21.34 19.05 10.68
CA LEU A 4 -20.47 17.93 10.35
C LEU A 4 -20.76 16.83 11.38
N LYS A 5 -21.41 15.76 10.93
CA LYS A 5 -21.52 14.54 11.72
C LYS A 5 -20.13 13.92 11.71
N ILE A 6 -19.31 14.30 12.67
CA ILE A 6 -18.07 13.62 13.00
C ILE A 6 -18.51 12.26 13.54
N ASP A 7 -18.34 11.23 12.75
CA ASP A 7 -18.56 9.86 13.19
C ASP A 7 -17.41 9.56 14.14
N LYS A 8 -17.68 9.63 15.44
CA LYS A 8 -16.70 9.51 16.53
C LYS A 8 -16.22 8.06 16.67
N LYS A 9 -15.58 7.55 15.64
CA LYS A 9 -14.85 6.29 15.72
C LYS A 9 -13.50 6.60 16.37
N GLY A 10 -13.28 6.11 17.56
CA GLY A 10 -12.00 6.31 18.29
C GLY A 10 -10.83 5.50 17.72
N TYR A 11 -10.92 5.04 16.46
CA TYR A 11 -9.93 4.22 15.80
C TYR A 11 -9.46 4.87 14.50
N VAL A 12 -8.21 4.61 14.14
CA VAL A 12 -7.59 5.09 12.90
C VAL A 12 -7.88 4.09 11.78
N THR A 13 -8.35 4.59 10.65
CA THR A 13 -8.50 3.81 9.42
C THR A 13 -7.55 4.36 8.38
N PHE A 14 -6.69 3.52 7.79
CA PHE A 14 -5.71 3.99 6.82
C PHE A 14 -5.35 2.92 5.79
N TYR A 15 -4.87 3.38 4.63
CA TYR A 15 -4.25 2.56 3.60
C TYR A 15 -2.80 2.97 3.33
N ALA A 16 -2.36 4.10 3.89
CA ALA A 16 -1.07 4.68 3.61
C ALA A 16 -0.33 4.96 4.90
N ALA A 17 0.81 4.31 5.07
CA ALA A 17 1.74 4.53 6.17
C ALA A 17 3.17 4.40 5.67
N ALA A 18 4.08 5.20 6.21
CA ALA A 18 5.51 5.10 5.95
C ALA A 18 6.31 5.25 7.23
N GLU A 19 7.43 4.53 7.33
CA GLU A 19 8.32 4.61 8.49
C GLU A 19 9.42 5.63 8.26
N TYR A 20 9.75 6.39 9.32
CA TYR A 20 10.93 7.21 9.40
C TYR A 20 11.43 7.28 10.84
N ASN A 21 12.68 6.87 11.07
CA ASN A 21 13.36 6.90 12.37
C ASN A 21 12.56 6.25 13.52
N GLY A 22 12.00 5.08 13.30
CA GLY A 22 11.24 4.32 14.30
C GLY A 22 9.83 4.81 14.55
N LYS A 23 9.31 5.66 13.69
CA LYS A 23 7.95 6.19 13.74
C LYS A 23 7.20 5.90 12.46
N LEU A 24 5.92 5.56 12.58
CA LEU A 24 5.02 5.44 11.44
C LEU A 24 4.28 6.76 11.23
N TYR A 25 4.33 7.28 10.02
CA TYR A 25 3.54 8.42 9.56
C TYR A 25 2.34 7.90 8.78
N ILE A 26 1.15 8.19 9.29
CA ILE A 26 -0.09 7.55 8.86
C ILE A 26 -1.06 8.62 8.37
N ALA A 27 -1.61 8.43 7.16
CA ALA A 27 -2.72 9.23 6.69
C ALA A 27 -4.03 8.63 7.17
N ASP A 28 -4.67 9.26 8.16
CA ASP A 28 -5.98 8.84 8.64
C ASP A 28 -7.06 9.20 7.60
N ARG A 29 -7.69 8.18 7.06
CA ARG A 29 -8.68 8.28 6.01
C ARG A 29 -9.94 9.01 6.45
N ASP A 30 -10.43 8.69 7.64
CA ASP A 30 -11.75 9.13 8.09
C ASP A 30 -11.70 10.55 8.69
N ASN A 31 -10.57 10.94 9.26
CA ASN A 31 -10.44 12.18 10.02
C ASN A 31 -9.44 13.19 9.45
N ARG A 32 -8.84 12.90 8.28
CA ARG A 32 -7.86 13.75 7.58
C ARG A 32 -6.59 14.09 8.37
N GLY A 33 -6.34 13.40 9.46
CA GLY A 33 -5.15 13.62 10.26
C GLY A 33 -3.92 12.98 9.64
N LEU A 34 -2.78 13.68 9.74
CA LEU A 34 -1.47 13.08 9.65
C LEU A 34 -1.05 12.68 11.06
N LEU A 35 -0.98 11.39 11.31
CA LEU A 35 -0.62 10.83 12.61
C LEU A 35 0.84 10.36 12.58
N GLU A 36 1.51 10.50 13.71
CA GLU A 36 2.79 9.88 14.00
C GLU A 36 2.58 8.86 15.12
N TYR A 37 2.91 7.61 14.85
CA TYR A 37 2.88 6.53 15.83
C TYR A 37 4.32 6.11 16.13
N ASP A 38 4.71 6.18 17.38
CA ASP A 38 6.03 5.76 17.84
C ASP A 38 6.05 4.24 18.07
N LEU A 39 6.89 3.53 17.28
CA LEU A 39 7.00 2.07 17.33
C LEU A 39 7.59 1.53 18.64
N THR A 40 8.28 2.40 19.40
CA THR A 40 8.91 2.02 20.67
C THR A 40 7.96 2.20 21.85
N THR A 41 7.26 3.35 21.90
CA THR A 41 6.40 3.71 23.03
C THR A 41 4.93 3.32 22.81
N GLY A 42 4.52 3.11 21.57
CA GLY A 42 3.12 2.90 21.19
C GLY A 42 2.27 4.17 21.26
N GLU A 43 2.88 5.32 21.42
CA GLU A 43 2.17 6.60 21.50
C GLU A 43 1.79 7.10 20.11
N THR A 44 0.57 7.62 19.98
CA THR A 44 0.06 8.26 18.75
C THR A 44 -0.14 9.76 19.01
N ILE A 45 0.43 10.58 18.13
CA ILE A 45 0.23 12.03 18.15
C ILE A 45 -0.24 12.53 16.78
N ILE A 46 -1.02 13.61 16.77
CA ILE A 46 -1.34 14.32 15.54
C ILE A 46 -0.19 15.27 15.17
N LYS A 47 0.29 15.16 13.94
CA LYS A 47 1.35 16.03 13.40
C LYS A 47 0.78 17.17 12.59
N ASN A 48 -0.19 16.87 11.74
CA ASN A 48 -0.77 17.84 10.82
C ASN A 48 -2.14 17.38 10.33
N VAL A 49 -2.78 18.16 9.50
CA VAL A 49 -4.06 17.86 8.86
C VAL A 49 -3.91 18.03 7.36
N PHE A 50 -4.41 17.08 6.59
CA PHE A 50 -4.44 17.18 5.14
C PHE A 50 -5.54 18.17 4.72
N MET A 51 -5.14 19.36 4.32
CA MET A 51 -6.03 20.39 3.78
C MET A 51 -6.12 20.24 2.26
N ALA A 52 -6.98 19.37 1.77
CA ALA A 52 -7.23 19.27 0.34
C ALA A 52 -8.45 20.12 -0.06
N GLU A 53 -8.37 20.71 -1.25
CA GLU A 53 -9.47 21.48 -1.86
C GLU A 53 -10.75 20.64 -2.08
N ASN A 54 -10.62 19.31 -2.07
CA ASN A 54 -11.71 18.35 -2.20
C ASN A 54 -11.73 17.38 -1.02
N TYR A 55 -12.89 17.18 -0.45
CA TYR A 55 -13.25 16.54 0.83
C TYR A 55 -12.82 15.09 1.07
N MET A 56 -12.00 14.48 0.22
CA MET A 56 -11.55 13.09 0.40
C MET A 56 -10.03 12.99 0.34
N ASN A 57 -9.39 12.96 1.50
CA ASN A 57 -7.95 12.75 1.62
C ASN A 57 -7.62 11.25 1.72
N ASN A 58 -7.96 10.51 0.68
CA ASN A 58 -7.65 9.10 0.63
C ASN A 58 -6.34 8.88 -0.12
N TYR A 59 -5.38 8.28 0.55
CA TYR A 59 -4.11 7.87 -0.01
C TYR A 59 -4.04 6.36 -0.01
N CYS A 60 -3.54 5.76 -1.08
CA CYS A 60 -3.47 4.31 -1.23
C CYS A 60 -2.13 3.73 -0.76
N SER A 61 -1.10 4.54 -0.69
CA SER A 61 0.24 4.13 -0.28
C SER A 61 1.03 5.32 0.24
N ALA A 62 2.14 5.06 0.92
CA ALA A 62 3.07 6.11 1.34
C ALA A 62 4.50 5.57 1.32
N PHE A 63 5.46 6.45 1.12
CA PHE A 63 6.88 6.13 1.18
C PHE A 63 7.70 7.29 1.74
N THR A 64 8.89 6.97 2.19
CA THR A 64 9.85 7.93 2.72
C THR A 64 10.92 8.23 1.69
N TYR A 65 11.23 9.51 1.49
CA TYR A 65 12.39 9.96 0.75
C TYR A 65 13.10 11.09 1.49
N LYS A 66 14.32 10.84 1.95
CA LYS A 66 15.06 11.77 2.83
C LYS A 66 14.22 12.11 4.07
N ASN A 67 13.94 13.40 4.31
CA ASN A 67 13.11 13.93 5.40
C ASN A 67 11.65 14.18 4.98
N GLU A 68 11.19 13.54 3.94
CA GLU A 68 9.83 13.71 3.43
C GLU A 68 9.07 12.39 3.42
N ILE A 69 7.80 12.47 3.79
CA ILE A 69 6.84 11.37 3.62
C ILE A 69 5.91 11.75 2.47
N TRP A 70 5.88 10.90 1.47
CA TRP A 70 5.04 11.04 0.30
C TRP A 70 3.82 10.16 0.41
N PHE A 71 2.65 10.72 0.22
CA PHE A 71 1.38 10.01 0.19
C PHE A 71 0.86 9.96 -1.24
N VAL A 72 0.67 8.74 -1.75
CA VAL A 72 0.18 8.48 -3.11
C VAL A 72 -1.33 8.60 -3.15
N PRO A 73 -1.90 9.42 -4.04
CA PRO A 73 -3.34 9.65 -4.08
C PRO A 73 -4.13 8.39 -4.49
N LEU A 74 -5.26 8.18 -3.84
CA LEU A 74 -6.18 7.09 -4.14
C LEU A 74 -7.05 7.38 -5.39
N ARG A 75 -7.16 8.65 -5.81
CA ARG A 75 -8.01 9.09 -6.93
C ARG A 75 -7.21 9.97 -7.89
N ASP A 76 -7.57 9.92 -9.17
CA ASP A 76 -6.89 10.65 -10.24
C ASP A 76 -7.02 12.19 -10.16
N TYR A 77 -8.08 12.68 -9.51
CA TYR A 77 -8.29 14.11 -9.28
C TYR A 77 -7.57 14.66 -8.03
N GLN A 78 -6.96 13.78 -7.24
CA GLN A 78 -6.22 14.15 -6.04
C GLN A 78 -4.78 14.53 -6.39
N LYS A 79 -4.06 15.07 -5.40
CA LYS A 79 -2.64 15.41 -5.49
C LYS A 79 -1.85 14.51 -4.56
N PHE A 80 -0.58 14.30 -4.86
CA PHE A 80 0.34 13.80 -3.84
C PHE A 80 0.36 14.77 -2.67
N ALA A 81 0.35 14.26 -1.46
CA ALA A 81 0.70 15.04 -0.29
C ALA A 81 2.13 14.70 0.12
N ILE A 82 2.93 15.70 0.34
CA ILE A 82 4.34 15.58 0.70
C ILE A 82 4.52 16.28 2.04
N TYR A 83 4.74 15.50 3.07
CA TYR A 83 4.99 16.01 4.41
C TYR A 83 6.48 16.13 4.66
N ASN A 84 6.96 17.34 4.87
CA ASN A 84 8.33 17.60 5.33
C ASN A 84 8.36 17.50 6.84
N ILE A 85 9.19 16.58 7.35
CA ILE A 85 9.27 16.24 8.78
C ILE A 85 9.88 17.38 9.58
N ASP A 86 10.94 18.01 9.05
CA ASP A 86 11.69 19.07 9.75
C ASP A 86 10.86 20.35 9.87
N ASP A 87 10.15 20.71 8.80
CA ASP A 87 9.33 21.92 8.76
C ASP A 87 7.91 21.71 9.32
N ASN A 88 7.53 20.46 9.58
CA ASN A 88 6.16 20.06 9.95
C ASN A 88 5.11 20.63 8.99
N LYS A 89 5.36 20.52 7.69
CA LYS A 89 4.54 21.15 6.65
C LYS A 89 4.15 20.14 5.58
N ILE A 90 2.88 20.19 5.16
CA ILE A 90 2.37 19.43 4.01
C ILE A 90 2.34 20.35 2.78
N THR A 91 2.86 19.88 1.68
CA THR A 91 2.73 20.46 0.35
C THR A 91 2.05 19.50 -0.59
N PHE A 92 1.47 20.00 -1.68
CA PHE A 92 0.73 19.18 -2.63
C PHE A 92 1.34 19.28 -4.02
N MET A 93 1.49 18.14 -4.70
CA MET A 93 2.00 18.07 -6.05
C MET A 93 0.98 17.39 -6.96
N SER A 94 0.62 18.05 -8.06
CA SER A 94 -0.22 17.47 -9.10
C SER A 94 0.59 16.54 -10.00
N PHE A 95 -0.09 15.61 -10.66
CA PHE A 95 0.47 14.74 -11.68
C PHE A 95 -0.35 14.82 -12.97
N PRO A 96 0.20 14.42 -14.12
CA PRO A 96 -0.52 14.43 -15.39
C PRO A 96 -1.77 13.56 -15.31
N LYS A 97 -2.89 14.01 -15.86
CA LYS A 97 -4.11 13.22 -15.93
C LYS A 97 -3.95 12.06 -16.92
N SER A 98 -4.64 10.95 -16.63
CA SER A 98 -4.78 9.87 -17.60
C SER A 98 -5.57 10.34 -18.82
N GLU A 99 -5.23 9.85 -20.01
CA GLU A 99 -6.01 10.06 -21.23
C GLU A 99 -7.23 9.15 -21.28
N HIS A 100 -7.13 8.00 -20.63
CA HIS A 100 -8.25 7.10 -20.44
C HIS A 100 -8.99 7.47 -19.15
N ARG A 101 -10.29 7.28 -19.15
CA ARG A 101 -11.14 7.60 -18.02
C ARG A 101 -10.74 6.78 -16.78
N CYS A 102 -10.19 7.45 -15.80
CA CYS A 102 -9.76 6.85 -14.55
C CYS A 102 -10.55 7.46 -13.38
N ASP A 103 -11.81 7.06 -13.24
CA ASP A 103 -12.64 7.42 -12.07
C ASP A 103 -12.25 6.58 -10.83
N TYR A 104 -11.25 5.69 -10.97
CA TYR A 104 -10.81 4.73 -9.97
C TYR A 104 -9.40 5.04 -9.46
N ILE A 105 -8.82 4.06 -8.79
CA ILE A 105 -7.48 4.15 -8.20
C ILE A 105 -6.43 4.18 -9.32
N PRO A 106 -5.69 5.29 -9.52
CA PRO A 106 -4.71 5.37 -10.60
C PRO A 106 -3.54 4.40 -10.39
N PHE A 107 -3.02 4.34 -9.15
CA PHE A 107 -1.85 3.56 -8.78
C PHE A 107 -2.16 2.73 -7.54
N MET A 108 -1.71 1.49 -7.50
CA MET A 108 -1.86 0.63 -6.32
C MET A 108 -0.55 0.40 -5.59
N ASP A 109 0.56 0.57 -6.30
CA ASP A 109 1.87 0.27 -5.76
C ASP A 109 2.92 1.25 -6.30
N TYR A 110 4.10 1.23 -5.72
CA TYR A 110 5.24 2.05 -6.14
C TYR A 110 6.55 1.29 -5.95
N GLN A 111 7.55 1.67 -6.73
CA GLN A 111 8.92 1.20 -6.55
C GLN A 111 9.89 2.37 -6.61
N ILE A 112 10.86 2.40 -5.68
CA ILE A 112 11.89 3.43 -5.63
C ILE A 112 13.20 2.82 -6.11
N ILE A 113 13.76 3.41 -7.18
CA ILE A 113 15.04 2.99 -7.75
C ILE A 113 15.90 4.25 -7.92
N GLY A 114 16.96 4.34 -7.12
CA GLY A 114 17.79 5.53 -7.05
C GLY A 114 16.99 6.75 -6.59
N GLU A 115 16.97 7.80 -7.38
CA GLU A 115 16.24 9.03 -7.11
C GLU A 115 14.85 9.07 -7.77
N ASN A 116 14.43 7.98 -8.39
CA ASN A 116 13.14 7.92 -9.06
C ASN A 116 12.16 7.02 -8.31
N VAL A 117 10.91 7.47 -8.21
CA VAL A 117 9.79 6.60 -7.88
C VAL A 117 9.02 6.27 -9.16
N TYR A 118 8.70 5.01 -9.32
CA TYR A 118 7.86 4.48 -10.38
C TYR A 118 6.52 4.10 -9.76
N LEU A 119 5.46 4.81 -10.12
CA LEU A 119 4.11 4.50 -9.66
C LEU A 119 3.48 3.51 -10.62
N ILE A 120 3.05 2.39 -10.06
CA ILE A 120 2.60 1.24 -10.82
C ILE A 120 1.12 1.38 -11.12
N PRO A 121 0.73 1.33 -12.40
CA PRO A 121 -0.64 1.60 -12.80
C PRO A 121 -1.60 0.50 -12.35
N ALA A 122 -2.70 0.90 -11.71
CA ALA A 122 -3.88 0.07 -11.56
C ALA A 122 -4.87 0.37 -12.70
N TYR A 123 -5.41 1.59 -12.70
CA TYR A 123 -6.31 2.07 -13.77
C TYR A 123 -5.73 3.26 -14.54
N TYR A 124 -4.51 3.65 -14.24
CA TYR A 124 -3.78 4.67 -15.01
C TYR A 124 -3.18 4.04 -16.27
N ASP A 125 -3.05 4.80 -17.33
CA ASP A 125 -2.64 4.30 -18.65
C ASP A 125 -1.13 4.13 -18.85
N SER A 126 -0.34 4.43 -17.82
CA SER A 126 1.12 4.50 -17.92
C SER A 126 1.75 4.25 -16.56
N ILE A 127 2.99 3.84 -16.52
CA ILE A 127 3.83 4.04 -15.34
C ILE A 127 4.11 5.54 -15.22
N LEU A 128 3.89 6.11 -14.04
CA LEU A 128 4.29 7.48 -13.75
C LEU A 128 5.63 7.47 -13.02
N LYS A 129 6.68 7.92 -13.70
CA LYS A 129 8.01 8.10 -13.14
C LYS A 129 8.13 9.52 -12.59
N ILE A 130 8.59 9.66 -11.36
CA ILE A 130 8.85 10.96 -10.73
C ILE A 130 10.27 10.96 -10.22
N ASN A 131 11.06 11.96 -10.62
CA ASN A 131 12.33 12.22 -9.98
C ASN A 131 12.06 12.92 -8.64
N LEU A 132 12.43 12.26 -7.55
CA LEU A 132 12.11 12.71 -6.17
C LEU A 132 12.89 13.97 -5.76
N GLN A 133 14.00 14.28 -6.45
CA GLN A 133 14.81 15.46 -6.18
C GLN A 133 14.32 16.68 -6.97
N THR A 134 14.10 16.52 -8.29
CA THR A 134 13.69 17.63 -9.17
C THR A 134 12.18 17.82 -9.26
N ARG A 135 11.39 16.84 -8.85
CA ARG A 135 9.93 16.78 -9.00
C ARG A 135 9.44 16.64 -10.43
N GLU A 136 10.35 16.42 -11.37
CA GLU A 136 9.98 16.17 -12.75
C GLU A 136 9.24 14.86 -12.90
N THR A 137 8.21 14.86 -13.74
CA THR A 137 7.36 13.69 -13.99
C THR A 137 7.45 13.26 -15.45
N ALA A 138 7.46 11.95 -15.68
CA ALA A 138 7.39 11.35 -17.01
C ALA A 138 6.33 10.24 -17.02
N ARG A 139 5.51 10.21 -18.07
CA ARG A 139 4.59 9.10 -18.35
C ARG A 139 5.27 8.11 -19.26
N ILE A 140 5.33 6.86 -18.85
CA ILE A 140 5.94 5.78 -19.64
C ILE A 140 4.83 4.82 -20.04
N SER A 141 4.50 4.80 -21.33
CA SER A 141 3.51 3.87 -21.86
C SER A 141 4.02 2.42 -21.75
N ILE A 142 3.16 1.54 -21.25
CA ILE A 142 3.44 0.11 -21.17
C ILE A 142 2.54 -0.73 -22.08
N GLY A 143 1.74 -0.09 -22.94
CA GLY A 143 0.78 -0.80 -23.80
C GLY A 143 -0.40 -1.36 -22.99
N VAL A 144 -1.02 -0.54 -22.17
CA VAL A 144 -2.10 -0.92 -21.23
C VAL A 144 -3.20 -1.73 -21.87
N GLU A 145 -3.59 -1.43 -23.11
CA GLU A 145 -4.63 -2.15 -23.86
C GLU A 145 -4.32 -3.64 -24.03
N GLU A 146 -3.04 -3.99 -24.01
CA GLU A 146 -2.59 -5.37 -24.11
C GLU A 146 -2.71 -6.14 -22.78
N TYR A 147 -2.72 -5.43 -21.64
CA TYR A 147 -2.65 -6.02 -20.30
C TYR A 147 -3.91 -5.81 -19.46
N ALA A 148 -4.70 -4.80 -19.77
CA ALA A 148 -5.95 -4.54 -19.05
C ALA A 148 -7.04 -5.51 -19.49
N GLY A 149 -7.57 -6.29 -18.56
CA GLY A 149 -8.84 -6.98 -18.75
C GLY A 149 -9.99 -5.97 -18.62
N ASP A 150 -11.15 -6.26 -19.20
CA ASP A 150 -12.33 -5.40 -19.15
C ASP A 150 -12.74 -5.03 -17.72
N GLY A 151 -12.54 -3.76 -17.34
CA GLY A 151 -12.96 -3.21 -16.06
C GLY A 151 -12.09 -3.59 -14.85
N TYR A 152 -10.95 -4.26 -15.04
CA TYR A 152 -10.03 -4.64 -13.97
C TYR A 152 -8.74 -3.82 -14.01
N PRO A 153 -8.06 -3.65 -12.85
CA PRO A 153 -6.75 -3.02 -12.82
C PRO A 153 -5.71 -3.83 -13.61
N ILE A 154 -4.70 -3.14 -14.15
CA ILE A 154 -3.58 -3.78 -14.86
C ILE A 154 -2.78 -4.64 -13.89
N THR A 155 -2.42 -4.04 -12.74
CA THR A 155 -1.69 -4.71 -11.68
C THR A 155 -2.08 -4.16 -10.31
N MET A 156 -1.91 -4.97 -9.29
CA MET A 156 -2.17 -4.58 -7.90
C MET A 156 -0.90 -4.53 -7.06
N ALA A 157 0.17 -5.17 -7.52
CA ALA A 157 1.42 -5.24 -6.79
C ALA A 157 2.61 -5.37 -7.73
N SER A 158 3.75 -4.90 -7.28
CA SER A 158 5.00 -4.96 -8.01
C SER A 158 6.18 -5.21 -7.07
N ILE A 159 7.31 -5.56 -7.64
CA ILE A 159 8.52 -5.81 -6.90
C ILE A 159 9.74 -5.47 -7.75
N VAL A 160 10.82 -5.07 -7.11
CA VAL A 160 12.08 -4.78 -7.79
C VAL A 160 13.01 -5.98 -7.72
N ILE A 161 13.53 -6.38 -8.87
CA ILE A 161 14.62 -7.35 -9.00
C ILE A 161 15.72 -6.66 -9.79
N GLU A 162 16.83 -6.37 -9.15
CA GLU A 162 17.93 -5.56 -9.72
C GLU A 162 17.43 -4.18 -10.20
N ASP A 163 17.43 -3.93 -11.49
CA ASP A 163 16.96 -2.71 -12.16
C ASP A 163 15.63 -2.92 -12.93
N LYS A 164 14.92 -3.99 -12.58
CA LYS A 164 13.64 -4.34 -13.21
C LYS A 164 12.50 -4.29 -12.22
N ILE A 165 11.36 -3.80 -12.69
CA ILE A 165 10.11 -3.86 -11.96
C ILE A 165 9.30 -5.03 -12.52
N VAL A 166 9.01 -6.00 -11.68
CA VAL A 166 8.12 -7.12 -12.00
C VAL A 166 6.73 -6.76 -11.49
N MET A 167 5.75 -6.73 -12.38
CA MET A 167 4.37 -6.38 -12.07
C MET A 167 3.50 -7.63 -12.14
N CYS A 168 2.73 -7.84 -11.07
CA CYS A 168 1.83 -8.97 -10.99
C CYS A 168 0.54 -8.70 -11.76
N PRO A 169 0.09 -9.63 -12.58
CA PRO A 169 -1.14 -9.47 -13.35
C PRO A 169 -2.36 -9.39 -12.43
N CYS A 170 -3.30 -8.54 -12.79
CA CYS A 170 -4.61 -8.54 -12.17
C CYS A 170 -5.64 -8.91 -13.22
N ASN A 171 -6.33 -10.02 -13.02
CA ASN A 171 -7.30 -10.57 -13.97
C ASN A 171 -6.77 -10.80 -15.40
N ASN A 172 -5.47 -10.92 -15.54
CA ASN A 172 -4.81 -11.41 -16.76
C ASN A 172 -3.70 -12.38 -16.36
N LYS A 173 -3.16 -13.10 -17.35
CA LYS A 173 -2.17 -14.17 -17.11
C LYS A 173 -0.72 -13.69 -17.25
N LYS A 174 -0.49 -12.42 -17.48
CA LYS A 174 0.82 -11.91 -17.90
C LYS A 174 1.56 -11.24 -16.74
N VAL A 175 2.63 -11.86 -16.27
CA VAL A 175 3.61 -11.18 -15.41
C VAL A 175 4.46 -10.29 -16.30
N ILE A 176 4.47 -9.01 -16.02
CA ILE A 176 5.12 -7.98 -16.83
C ILE A 176 6.47 -7.64 -16.20
N VAL A 177 7.52 -7.66 -17.00
CA VAL A 177 8.87 -7.24 -16.59
C VAL A 177 9.23 -5.94 -17.29
N PHE A 178 9.39 -4.90 -16.51
CA PHE A 178 9.74 -3.55 -16.95
C PHE A 178 11.19 -3.24 -16.60
N ASP A 179 11.97 -2.79 -17.58
CA ASP A 179 13.36 -2.38 -17.39
C ASP A 179 13.43 -0.86 -17.14
N THR A 180 13.98 -0.47 -15.99
CA THR A 180 14.03 0.93 -15.58
C THR A 180 15.17 1.73 -16.23
N ASN A 181 16.17 1.06 -16.81
CA ASN A 181 17.22 1.71 -17.58
C ASN A 181 16.77 2.05 -19.00
N MET A 182 15.89 1.21 -19.55
CA MET A 182 15.34 1.38 -20.90
C MET A 182 13.98 2.09 -20.88
N ASP A 183 13.37 2.25 -19.71
CA ASP A 183 12.02 2.78 -19.51
C ASP A 183 10.97 2.07 -20.41
N ARG A 184 11.01 0.74 -20.47
CA ARG A 184 10.07 -0.07 -21.29
C ARG A 184 9.83 -1.48 -20.73
N VAL A 185 8.72 -2.07 -21.15
CA VAL A 185 8.47 -3.50 -20.96
C VAL A 185 9.44 -4.30 -21.85
N ILE A 186 10.15 -5.24 -21.22
CA ILE A 186 11.11 -6.11 -21.92
C ILE A 186 10.65 -7.55 -22.02
N GLU A 187 9.71 -7.96 -21.18
CA GLU A 187 9.27 -9.35 -21.11
C GLU A 187 7.84 -9.44 -20.56
N CYS A 188 7.13 -10.46 -21.02
CA CYS A 188 5.87 -10.93 -20.47
C CYS A 188 5.90 -12.43 -20.29
N ILE A 189 5.69 -12.92 -19.08
CA ILE A 189 5.62 -14.33 -18.77
C ILE A 189 4.15 -14.71 -18.62
N GLU A 190 3.63 -15.55 -19.50
CA GLU A 190 2.24 -15.98 -19.48
C GLU A 190 2.05 -17.15 -18.52
N LEU A 191 1.17 -16.97 -17.52
CA LEU A 191 0.81 -17.97 -16.53
C LEU A 191 -0.37 -18.82 -17.00
N GLU A 192 -0.55 -19.99 -16.42
CA GLU A 192 -1.69 -20.85 -16.72
C GLU A 192 -3.01 -20.30 -16.18
N TYR A 193 -2.98 -19.73 -14.98
CA TYR A 193 -4.17 -19.23 -14.29
C TYR A 193 -4.13 -17.69 -14.16
N THR A 194 -5.31 -17.10 -14.13
CA THR A 194 -5.48 -15.69 -13.76
C THR A 194 -5.65 -15.57 -12.27
N ASN A 195 -5.02 -14.55 -11.66
CA ASN A 195 -5.27 -14.17 -10.28
C ASN A 195 -5.85 -12.75 -10.21
N ILE A 196 -6.89 -12.54 -9.40
CA ILE A 196 -7.64 -11.28 -9.39
C ILE A 196 -7.10 -10.30 -8.36
N TYR A 197 -6.48 -10.77 -7.28
CA TYR A 197 -6.01 -9.93 -6.18
C TYR A 197 -4.67 -10.43 -5.67
N SER A 198 -3.62 -10.17 -6.43
CA SER A 198 -2.32 -10.67 -6.05
C SER A 198 -1.47 -9.59 -5.43
N ASN A 199 -1.00 -9.83 -4.22
CA ASN A 199 0.26 -9.29 -3.76
C ASN A 199 1.36 -10.23 -4.23
N ILE A 200 2.59 -9.71 -4.34
CA ILE A 200 3.74 -10.50 -4.73
C ILE A 200 4.83 -10.35 -3.68
N GLY A 201 5.64 -11.39 -3.54
CA GLY A 201 6.83 -11.38 -2.71
C GLY A 201 8.05 -11.83 -3.51
N ILE A 202 9.25 -11.47 -3.08
CA ILE A 202 10.49 -12.02 -3.60
C ILE A 202 10.97 -13.13 -2.67
N TYR A 203 11.34 -14.24 -3.29
CA TYR A 203 12.07 -15.30 -2.64
C TYR A 203 13.37 -15.55 -3.42
N TYR A 204 14.51 -15.18 -2.82
CA TYR A 204 15.79 -15.05 -3.51
C TYR A 204 15.76 -14.12 -4.74
N ASP A 205 16.92 -13.83 -5.29
CA ASP A 205 17.15 -12.75 -6.25
C ASP A 205 16.36 -12.81 -7.57
N ASN A 206 15.70 -13.93 -7.88
CA ASN A 206 15.04 -14.10 -9.17
C ASN A 206 13.69 -14.82 -9.12
N ILE A 207 13.24 -15.22 -7.95
CA ILE A 207 11.96 -15.95 -7.79
C ILE A 207 10.92 -15.02 -7.20
N VAL A 208 9.87 -14.80 -7.97
CA VAL A 208 8.69 -14.05 -7.54
C VAL A 208 7.63 -15.04 -7.10
N LEU A 209 7.05 -14.82 -5.93
CA LEU A 209 5.98 -15.63 -5.37
C LEU A 209 4.66 -14.88 -5.53
N ILE A 210 3.72 -15.51 -6.19
CA ILE A 210 2.38 -14.99 -6.43
C ILE A 210 1.38 -15.95 -5.78
N PRO A 211 0.57 -15.50 -4.80
CA PRO A 211 -0.43 -16.37 -4.20
C PRO A 211 -1.54 -16.69 -5.21
N ASP A 212 -1.90 -17.95 -5.28
CA ASP A 212 -3.05 -18.44 -6.03
C ASP A 212 -4.10 -18.94 -5.03
N ASP A 213 -4.97 -18.04 -4.61
CA ASP A 213 -6.01 -18.31 -3.63
C ASP A 213 -7.14 -19.22 -4.17
N LEU A 214 -7.28 -19.34 -5.47
CA LEU A 214 -8.25 -20.26 -6.08
C LEU A 214 -7.83 -21.71 -5.95
N ASN A 215 -6.53 -21.99 -6.04
CA ASN A 215 -5.99 -23.35 -6.02
C ASN A 215 -5.25 -23.70 -4.72
N ASN A 216 -5.24 -22.81 -3.71
CA ASN A 216 -4.43 -22.93 -2.51
C ASN A 216 -2.96 -23.24 -2.83
N ALA A 217 -2.40 -22.44 -3.69
CA ALA A 217 -1.04 -22.63 -4.18
C ALA A 217 -0.26 -21.32 -4.18
N ILE A 218 1.04 -21.45 -4.32
CA ILE A 218 1.95 -20.35 -4.66
C ILE A 218 2.44 -20.61 -6.08
N CYS A 219 2.28 -19.62 -6.94
CA CYS A 219 2.94 -19.61 -8.23
C CYS A 219 4.37 -19.05 -8.06
N GLU A 220 5.36 -19.87 -8.26
CA GLU A 220 6.77 -19.48 -8.29
C GLU A 220 7.14 -19.11 -9.73
N VAL A 221 7.51 -17.87 -9.95
CA VAL A 221 7.92 -17.38 -11.27
C VAL A 221 9.41 -17.06 -11.24
N ASN A 222 10.19 -17.78 -12.01
CA ASN A 222 11.61 -17.50 -12.20
C ASN A 222 11.78 -16.50 -13.34
N ILE A 223 12.12 -15.26 -12.99
CA ILE A 223 12.24 -14.17 -13.97
C ILE A 223 13.42 -14.37 -14.93
N ARG A 224 14.50 -15.00 -14.47
CA ARG A 224 15.68 -15.26 -15.31
C ARG A 224 15.40 -16.32 -16.38
N ASP A 225 14.80 -17.44 -15.96
CA ASP A 225 14.55 -18.58 -16.84
C ASP A 225 13.21 -18.48 -17.58
N LYS A 226 12.40 -17.46 -17.25
CA LYS A 226 11.05 -17.22 -17.79
C LYS A 226 10.13 -18.43 -17.60
N SER A 227 10.33 -19.12 -16.51
CA SER A 227 9.58 -20.33 -16.16
C SER A 227 8.74 -20.11 -14.91
N TYR A 228 7.71 -20.90 -14.75
CA TYR A 228 6.91 -20.90 -13.54
C TYR A 228 6.48 -22.30 -13.14
N LYS A 229 6.16 -22.47 -11.88
CA LYS A 229 5.55 -23.69 -11.33
C LYS A 229 4.59 -23.33 -10.20
N TYR A 230 3.59 -24.17 -10.01
CA TYR A 230 2.68 -24.07 -8.88
C TYR A 230 3.10 -25.02 -7.77
N LYS A 231 3.16 -24.51 -6.57
CA LYS A 231 3.43 -25.25 -5.35
C LYS A 231 2.19 -25.22 -4.46
N ALA A 232 1.58 -26.37 -4.23
CA ALA A 232 0.42 -26.47 -3.35
C ALA A 232 0.79 -26.09 -1.92
N ILE A 233 -0.06 -25.31 -1.29
CA ILE A 233 0.07 -24.97 0.13
C ILE A 233 -0.68 -26.04 0.92
N LEU A 234 0.04 -26.73 1.79
CA LEU A 234 -0.56 -27.71 2.69
C LEU A 234 -1.20 -26.94 3.86
N CYS A 235 -2.51 -26.79 3.84
CA CYS A 235 -3.25 -26.18 4.93
C CYS A 235 -4.38 -27.11 5.42
N GLU A 236 -4.77 -26.94 6.68
CA GLU A 236 -5.89 -27.67 7.25
C GLU A 236 -7.20 -27.34 6.53
N ASP A 237 -8.16 -28.28 6.52
CA ASP A 237 -9.38 -28.16 5.70
C ASP A 237 -10.23 -26.93 6.04
N GLU A 238 -10.19 -26.48 7.29
CA GLU A 238 -10.89 -25.28 7.73
C GLU A 238 -10.33 -24.00 7.10
N TYR A 239 -9.03 -23.95 6.79
CA TYR A 239 -8.35 -22.80 6.21
C TYR A 239 -8.33 -22.81 4.67
N LYS A 240 -8.59 -23.96 4.03
CA LYS A 240 -8.65 -24.08 2.56
C LYS A 240 -9.73 -23.21 1.90
N LYS A 241 -10.74 -22.80 2.67
CA LYS A 241 -11.84 -21.97 2.19
C LYS A 241 -11.59 -20.47 2.37
N LEU A 242 -10.52 -20.11 3.05
CA LEU A 242 -10.18 -18.71 3.31
C LEU A 242 -9.42 -18.16 2.11
N LYS A 243 -9.79 -16.94 1.74
CA LYS A 243 -9.03 -16.16 0.76
C LYS A 243 -7.91 -15.41 1.45
N TYR A 244 -6.76 -15.43 0.84
CA TYR A 244 -5.57 -14.72 1.33
C TYR A 244 -5.09 -13.74 0.28
N PRO A 245 -5.71 -12.56 0.18
CA PRO A 245 -5.40 -11.58 -0.87
C PRO A 245 -4.03 -10.95 -0.72
N GLY A 246 -3.43 -11.04 0.46
CA GLY A 246 -2.13 -10.43 0.75
C GLY A 246 -1.09 -11.44 1.20
N ILE A 247 0.15 -11.26 0.74
CA ILE A 247 1.32 -11.95 1.28
C ILE A 247 2.41 -10.96 1.65
N ILE A 248 3.21 -11.35 2.64
CA ILE A 248 4.51 -10.74 2.93
C ILE A 248 5.52 -11.88 2.95
N VAL A 249 6.66 -11.68 2.30
CA VAL A 249 7.80 -12.61 2.38
C VAL A 249 8.86 -11.96 3.25
N ASP A 250 9.25 -12.66 4.31
CA ASP A 250 10.33 -12.27 5.22
C ASP A 250 11.24 -13.48 5.40
N ASP A 251 12.40 -13.44 4.76
CA ASP A 251 13.32 -14.57 4.61
C ASP A 251 12.64 -15.83 4.04
N ASN A 252 12.54 -16.91 4.82
CA ASN A 252 11.88 -18.15 4.40
C ASN A 252 10.40 -18.20 4.78
N ASP A 253 9.91 -17.24 5.55
CA ASP A 253 8.55 -17.18 6.01
C ASP A 253 7.67 -16.38 5.04
N ILE A 254 6.59 -17.01 4.60
CA ILE A 254 5.55 -16.37 3.79
C ILE A 254 4.32 -16.22 4.66
N TYR A 255 3.97 -14.98 4.97
CA TYR A 255 2.81 -14.61 5.77
C TYR A 255 1.62 -14.38 4.84
N PHE A 256 0.54 -15.14 5.04
CA PHE A 256 -0.71 -14.99 4.30
C PHE A 256 -1.75 -14.29 5.18
N PHE A 257 -2.27 -13.18 4.70
CA PHE A 257 -3.27 -12.37 5.40
C PHE A 257 -4.67 -12.71 4.91
N PRO A 258 -5.59 -13.08 5.81
CA PRO A 258 -6.94 -13.49 5.43
C PRO A 258 -7.81 -12.30 5.00
N ASP A 259 -8.68 -12.52 4.00
CA ASP A 259 -9.79 -11.62 3.68
C ASP A 259 -10.94 -11.73 4.71
N ASN A 260 -11.09 -12.89 5.33
CA ASN A 260 -12.17 -13.15 6.28
C ASN A 260 -11.81 -14.31 7.21
N GLY A 261 -10.83 -14.11 8.08
CA GLY A 261 -10.31 -15.17 8.96
C GLY A 261 -9.93 -14.69 10.34
N THR A 262 -9.46 -15.59 11.19
CA THR A 262 -9.02 -15.32 12.56
C THR A 262 -7.52 -15.55 12.74
N ALA A 263 -6.87 -16.13 11.74
CA ALA A 263 -5.46 -16.48 11.81
C ALA A 263 -4.69 -16.01 10.59
N ILE A 264 -3.42 -15.65 10.80
CA ILE A 264 -2.42 -15.46 9.76
C ILE A 264 -1.75 -16.80 9.55
N LEU A 265 -1.73 -17.27 8.31
CA LEU A 265 -0.96 -18.45 7.96
C LEU A 265 0.49 -18.05 7.70
N VAL A 266 1.41 -18.81 8.23
CA VAL A 266 2.84 -18.63 7.97
C VAL A 266 3.39 -19.92 7.39
N TYR A 267 3.82 -19.86 6.16
CA TYR A 267 4.41 -20.96 5.43
C TYR A 267 5.92 -20.81 5.42
N ASP A 268 6.62 -21.76 6.05
CA ASP A 268 8.07 -21.88 5.93
C ASP A 268 8.37 -22.52 4.58
N TYR A 269 8.86 -21.73 3.65
CA TYR A 269 9.10 -22.14 2.28
C TYR A 269 10.21 -23.19 2.16
N LEU A 270 11.24 -23.14 3.02
CA LEU A 270 12.36 -24.04 3.00
C LEU A 270 11.99 -25.43 3.55
N ASN A 271 11.28 -25.44 4.69
CA ASN A 271 10.90 -26.66 5.40
C ASN A 271 9.54 -27.21 4.96
N GLU A 272 8.85 -26.52 4.06
CA GLU A 272 7.51 -26.88 3.58
C GLU A 272 6.49 -27.12 4.71
N SER A 273 6.61 -26.31 5.76
CA SER A 273 5.76 -26.45 6.94
C SER A 273 4.87 -25.22 7.15
N MET A 274 3.67 -25.47 7.68
CA MET A 274 2.67 -24.44 7.95
C MET A 274 2.51 -24.25 9.45
N ARG A 275 2.42 -23.00 9.90
CA ARG A 275 2.00 -22.62 11.24
C ARG A 275 0.92 -21.56 11.18
N TYR A 276 0.11 -21.49 12.22
CA TYR A 276 -1.00 -20.56 12.32
C TYR A 276 -0.74 -19.60 13.48
N ASN A 277 -0.78 -18.32 13.22
CA ASN A 277 -0.75 -17.30 14.24
C ASN A 277 -2.17 -16.76 14.42
N GLU A 278 -2.84 -17.23 15.48
CA GLU A 278 -4.12 -16.67 15.86
C GLU A 278 -3.94 -15.21 16.29
N VAL A 279 -4.71 -14.34 15.68
CA VAL A 279 -4.74 -12.94 16.06
C VAL A 279 -5.80 -12.76 17.12
N CYS A 280 -5.37 -12.50 18.36
CA CYS A 280 -6.28 -12.23 19.47
C CYS A 280 -7.03 -10.92 19.23
N ILE A 281 -8.26 -11.02 18.74
CA ILE A 281 -9.19 -9.90 18.68
C ILE A 281 -10.02 -9.94 19.96
N LYS A 282 -10.14 -8.80 20.64
CA LYS A 282 -10.94 -8.68 21.88
C LYS A 282 -12.42 -9.07 21.72
N ASP A 283 -12.91 -9.06 20.47
CA ASP A 283 -14.26 -9.48 20.13
C ASP A 283 -14.20 -10.73 19.25
N SER A 284 -14.41 -11.90 19.84
CA SER A 284 -14.32 -13.21 19.17
C SER A 284 -15.33 -13.43 18.04
N THR A 285 -16.26 -12.51 17.84
CA THR A 285 -17.25 -12.59 16.74
C THR A 285 -16.76 -11.97 15.46
N ARG A 286 -15.60 -11.28 15.49
CA ARG A 286 -15.04 -10.57 14.34
C ARG A 286 -14.05 -11.44 13.59
N LYS A 287 -14.06 -11.25 12.28
CA LYS A 287 -13.12 -11.84 11.36
C LYS A 287 -12.16 -10.77 10.87
N LEU A 288 -10.90 -11.13 10.74
CA LEU A 288 -9.88 -10.24 10.18
C LEU A 288 -10.11 -10.07 8.69
N LYS A 289 -9.96 -8.84 8.23
CA LYS A 289 -9.97 -8.50 6.82
C LYS A 289 -8.79 -7.59 6.53
N TYR A 290 -7.82 -8.09 5.78
CA TYR A 290 -6.64 -7.33 5.38
C TYR A 290 -6.71 -7.00 3.90
N VAL A 291 -6.33 -5.77 3.58
CA VAL A 291 -6.35 -5.27 2.20
C VAL A 291 -4.96 -5.35 1.59
N LYS A 292 -3.93 -5.07 2.39
CA LYS A 292 -2.56 -4.99 1.91
C LYS A 292 -1.56 -5.27 3.03
N GLY A 293 -0.46 -5.96 2.69
CA GLY A 293 0.75 -5.99 3.50
C GLY A 293 1.79 -5.06 2.90
N GLU A 294 2.46 -4.26 3.71
CA GLU A 294 3.53 -3.37 3.27
C GLU A 294 4.82 -3.65 4.01
N LYS A 295 5.91 -3.71 3.26
CA LYS A 295 7.26 -3.74 3.82
C LYS A 295 7.63 -2.32 4.24
N ILE A 296 7.79 -2.12 5.53
CA ILE A 296 8.21 -0.83 6.09
C ILE A 296 9.72 -0.67 6.02
N LYS A 297 10.45 -1.70 6.45
CA LYS A 297 11.90 -1.86 6.30
C LYS A 297 12.26 -3.33 6.38
N GLN A 298 13.54 -3.66 6.29
CA GLN A 298 13.99 -5.05 6.43
C GLN A 298 13.46 -5.65 7.75
N HIS A 299 12.81 -6.82 7.66
CA HIS A 299 12.17 -7.53 8.76
C HIS A 299 11.14 -6.73 9.58
N LEU A 300 10.61 -5.63 9.01
CA LEU A 300 9.50 -4.89 9.58
C LEU A 300 8.43 -4.68 8.53
N HIS A 301 7.27 -5.27 8.74
CA HIS A 301 6.14 -5.21 7.84
C HIS A 301 4.86 -4.86 8.58
N ILE A 302 3.93 -4.24 7.90
CA ILE A 302 2.62 -3.92 8.44
C ILE A 302 1.54 -4.44 7.51
N ALA A 303 0.53 -5.11 8.07
CA ALA A 303 -0.69 -5.45 7.36
C ALA A 303 -1.81 -4.50 7.75
N LEU A 304 -2.44 -3.92 6.73
CA LEU A 304 -3.45 -2.89 6.88
C LEU A 304 -4.85 -3.49 6.67
N SER A 305 -5.79 -3.04 7.49
CA SER A 305 -7.19 -3.41 7.36
C SER A 305 -8.02 -2.21 6.89
N ASP A 306 -9.02 -2.46 6.06
CA ASP A 306 -10.01 -1.45 5.66
C ASP A 306 -11.11 -1.24 6.71
N ASP A 307 -11.14 -2.05 7.76
CA ASP A 307 -12.05 -1.89 8.89
C ASP A 307 -11.32 -1.27 10.09
N SER A 308 -11.75 -0.08 10.48
CA SER A 308 -11.22 0.68 11.64
C SER A 308 -11.29 -0.07 12.98
N LYS A 309 -11.99 -1.18 13.02
CA LYS A 309 -12.11 -2.03 14.23
C LYS A 309 -11.10 -3.17 14.25
N ASN A 310 -10.43 -3.43 13.13
CA ASN A 310 -9.38 -4.43 13.08
C ASN A 310 -8.04 -3.82 13.50
N PRO A 311 -7.27 -4.51 14.33
CA PRO A 311 -5.92 -4.07 14.64
C PRO A 311 -5.03 -4.14 13.40
N CYS A 312 -4.04 -3.27 13.31
CA CYS A 312 -2.94 -3.46 12.38
C CYS A 312 -2.10 -4.64 12.87
N ILE A 313 -1.57 -5.40 11.93
CA ILE A 313 -0.60 -6.45 12.23
C ILE A 313 0.79 -5.91 11.95
N LEU A 314 1.66 -5.98 12.93
CA LEU A 314 3.08 -5.70 12.80
C LEU A 314 3.83 -7.03 12.79
N ILE A 315 4.64 -7.26 11.77
CA ILE A 315 5.58 -8.35 11.71
C ILE A 315 6.97 -7.76 11.89
N SER A 316 7.65 -8.20 12.93
CA SER A 316 9.00 -7.74 13.25
C SER A 316 9.87 -8.92 13.63
N ASN A 317 10.92 -9.17 12.84
CA ASN A 317 11.88 -10.27 13.05
C ASN A 317 11.18 -11.64 13.30
N GLY A 318 10.20 -11.98 12.48
CA GLY A 318 9.44 -13.22 12.59
C GLY A 318 8.37 -13.25 13.68
N SER A 319 8.26 -12.21 14.50
CA SER A 319 7.21 -12.03 15.50
C SER A 319 6.00 -11.34 14.91
N VAL A 320 4.80 -11.81 15.22
CA VAL A 320 3.53 -11.23 14.78
C VAL A 320 2.85 -10.57 15.97
N GLU A 321 2.64 -9.27 15.90
CA GLU A 321 2.02 -8.47 16.95
C GLU A 321 0.81 -7.71 16.41
N THR A 322 -0.16 -7.45 17.28
CA THR A 322 -1.31 -6.60 16.97
C THR A 322 -1.11 -5.20 17.53
N ILE A 323 -1.33 -4.19 16.70
CA ILE A 323 -1.28 -2.79 17.10
C ILE A 323 -2.68 -2.21 17.00
N GLU A 324 -3.21 -1.71 18.10
CA GLU A 324 -4.41 -0.88 18.10
C GLU A 324 -3.99 0.60 17.98
N LEU A 325 -4.19 1.18 16.81
CA LEU A 325 -3.96 2.61 16.60
C LEU A 325 -5.18 3.37 17.12
N LYS A 326 -5.00 4.10 18.23
CA LYS A 326 -6.05 4.94 18.82
C LYS A 326 -5.79 6.40 18.51
N LEU A 327 -6.86 7.11 18.16
CA LEU A 327 -6.78 8.55 18.04
C LEU A 327 -6.47 9.16 19.41
N PRO A 328 -5.57 10.15 19.50
CA PRO A 328 -5.36 10.92 20.72
C PRO A 328 -6.68 11.49 21.24
N ALA A 329 -6.84 11.57 22.57
CA ALA A 329 -8.09 12.02 23.19
C ALA A 329 -8.51 13.43 22.76
N ASP A 330 -7.54 14.27 22.38
CA ASP A 330 -7.73 15.64 21.92
C ASP A 330 -7.68 15.79 20.38
N PHE A 331 -7.71 14.66 19.64
CA PHE A 331 -7.57 14.62 18.19
C PHE A 331 -8.53 15.59 17.49
N PHE A 332 -9.81 15.51 17.79
CA PHE A 332 -10.84 16.32 17.13
C PHE A 332 -10.70 17.82 17.44
N VAL A 333 -10.24 18.16 18.63
CA VAL A 333 -9.99 19.56 19.02
C VAL A 333 -8.78 20.12 18.28
N ARG A 334 -7.70 19.33 18.21
CA ARG A 334 -6.48 19.74 17.49
C ARG A 334 -6.68 19.80 15.99
N GLU A 335 -7.38 18.81 15.42
CA GLU A 335 -7.75 18.81 14.00
C GLU A 335 -8.51 20.08 13.63
N LEU A 336 -9.58 20.39 14.35
CA LEU A 336 -10.38 21.59 14.11
C LEU A 336 -9.55 22.87 14.25
N PHE A 337 -8.68 22.94 15.24
CA PHE A 337 -7.82 24.10 15.47
C PHE A 337 -6.77 24.29 14.37
N MET A 338 -6.16 23.20 13.89
CA MET A 338 -5.22 23.24 12.77
C MET A 338 -5.92 23.64 11.47
N GLU A 339 -7.09 23.08 11.20
CA GLU A 339 -7.90 23.41 10.03
C GLU A 339 -8.29 24.91 10.03
N MET A 340 -8.68 25.46 11.17
CA MET A 340 -8.98 26.90 11.31
C MET A 340 -7.75 27.76 11.03
N LYS A 341 -6.59 27.41 11.58
CA LYS A 341 -5.35 28.16 11.35
C LYS A 341 -4.90 28.16 9.88
N GLU A 342 -5.05 27.05 9.20
CA GLU A 342 -4.70 26.95 7.78
C GLU A 342 -5.68 27.76 6.92
N ARG A 343 -6.97 27.75 7.23
CA ARG A 343 -7.98 28.58 6.54
C ARG A 343 -7.67 30.08 6.71
N GLU A 344 -7.34 30.53 7.92
CA GLU A 344 -6.93 31.90 8.16
C GLU A 344 -5.73 32.32 7.31
N LYS A 345 -4.70 31.46 7.18
CA LYS A 345 -3.55 31.74 6.30
C LYS A 345 -3.95 31.83 4.82
N TYR A 346 -4.85 30.95 4.37
CA TYR A 346 -5.32 30.95 2.99
C TYR A 346 -6.10 32.19 2.65
N ASP A 347 -6.97 32.66 3.55
CA ASP A 347 -7.76 33.87 3.40
C ASP A 347 -6.87 35.14 3.40
N ILE A 348 -5.83 35.17 4.22
CA ILE A 348 -4.84 36.26 4.24
C ILE A 348 -4.05 36.33 2.93
N CYS A 349 -3.62 35.18 2.40
CA CYS A 349 -2.90 35.12 1.12
C CYS A 349 -3.77 35.54 -0.07
N ASN A 350 -5.05 35.20 -0.07
CA ASN A 350 -5.99 35.61 -1.11
C ASN A 350 -6.41 37.06 -1.02
N SER A 351 -6.51 37.61 0.18
CA SER A 351 -6.83 39.05 0.38
C SER A 351 -5.65 39.98 0.06
N ALA A 352 -4.42 39.47 0.09
CA ALA A 352 -3.23 40.26 -0.29
C ALA A 352 -3.00 40.31 -1.83
N ASN A 353 -3.77 39.55 -2.61
CA ASN A 353 -3.72 39.55 -4.07
C ASN A 353 -4.93 40.26 -4.73
N LEU A 354 -5.75 40.94 -3.97
CA LEU A 354 -6.80 41.87 -4.40
C LEU A 354 -6.36 43.32 -4.11
#